data_c0fed68fb6a0c233f5a5dbc0e46181d7
#
_entry.id   c0fed68fb6a0c233f5a5dbc0e46181d7
#
_cell.length_a   1.000
_cell.length_b   1.000
_cell.length_c   1.000
_cell.angle_alpha   90.00
_cell.angle_beta   90.00
_cell.angle_gamma   90.00
#
_symmetry.space_group_name_H-M   'P 1'
#
loop_
_entity.id
_entity.type
_entity.pdbx_description
1 polymer ?
#
loop_
_entity_poly.entity_id
_entity_poly.type
_entity_poly.pdbx_seq_one_letter_code
_entity_poly.pdbx_strand_id
1 'polypeptide(L)'
;ARLGLFTHVLTVLLLGYIVPDSFEFIYLHIIAGIVTILTVSELYKRANLFISVAQITLIYMVTYFAFSIIKEGNASQINWTYFMLFAANGLLSFLSIILIYMYEKVFGLVSDVTLLELSNTNTKLLRLLNEKAPGTFQHSMQVANLAESAANEIGANSMLVRTGALYHDIGKMLNPMYFTENQSTGVNPHNDLSPRDSSKIITEHVIKGV
;
A
#
# COMPACT_ATOMS: atom_id res chain seq x y z
N ALA A 1 -11.77 -0.51 2.98
CA ALA A 1 -12.51 -1.70 3.44
C ALA A 1 -14.04 -1.59 3.25
N ARG A 2 -14.73 -0.55 3.77
CA ARG A 2 -16.21 -0.44 3.72
C ARG A 2 -16.77 -0.44 2.28
N LEU A 3 -16.21 0.37 1.38
CA LEU A 3 -16.64 0.42 -0.02
C LEU A 3 -16.40 -0.93 -0.71
N GLY A 4 -15.25 -1.56 -0.49
CA GLY A 4 -14.92 -2.88 -1.06
C GLY A 4 -15.90 -3.96 -0.60
N LEU A 5 -16.28 -3.96 0.69
CA LEU A 5 -17.28 -4.90 1.20
C LEU A 5 -18.66 -4.66 0.56
N PHE A 6 -19.09 -3.41 0.48
CA PHE A 6 -20.36 -3.07 -0.13
C PHE A 6 -20.45 -3.49 -1.60
N THR A 7 -19.43 -3.14 -2.40
CA THR A 7 -19.39 -3.50 -3.82
C THR A 7 -19.31 -5.01 -4.01
N HIS A 8 -18.53 -5.73 -3.19
CA HIS A 8 -18.43 -7.18 -3.26
C HIS A 8 -19.78 -7.86 -2.96
N VAL A 9 -20.42 -7.52 -1.84
CA VAL A 9 -21.71 -8.10 -1.46
C VAL A 9 -22.77 -7.79 -2.51
N LEU A 10 -22.85 -6.56 -3.00
CA LEU A 10 -23.79 -6.19 -4.06
C LEU A 10 -23.55 -7.00 -5.33
N THR A 11 -22.31 -7.15 -5.76
CA THR A 11 -21.93 -7.92 -6.95
C THR A 11 -22.31 -9.40 -6.79
N VAL A 12 -22.00 -10.00 -5.62
CA VAL A 12 -22.32 -11.40 -5.33
C VAL A 12 -23.83 -11.63 -5.34
N LEU A 13 -24.63 -10.74 -4.77
CA LEU A 13 -26.09 -10.85 -4.76
C LEU A 13 -26.67 -10.72 -6.17
N LEU A 14 -26.16 -9.78 -6.99
CA LEU A 14 -26.61 -9.61 -8.37
C LEU A 14 -26.26 -10.83 -9.24
N LEU A 15 -25.04 -11.37 -9.11
CA LEU A 15 -24.61 -12.56 -9.82
C LEU A 15 -25.37 -13.81 -9.34
N GLY A 16 -25.62 -13.91 -8.03
CA GLY A 16 -26.39 -15.01 -7.45
C GLY A 16 -27.82 -15.11 -7.99
N TYR A 17 -28.38 -14.02 -8.51
CA TYR A 17 -29.68 -14.05 -9.17
C TYR A 17 -29.67 -14.81 -10.52
N ILE A 18 -28.50 -14.89 -11.15
CA ILE A 18 -28.34 -15.47 -12.51
C ILE A 18 -27.76 -16.89 -12.45
N VAL A 19 -26.97 -17.18 -11.41
CA VAL A 19 -26.20 -18.43 -11.31
C VAL A 19 -27.09 -19.59 -10.78
N PRO A 20 -27.00 -20.80 -11.37
CA PRO A 20 -27.56 -22.01 -10.77
C PRO A 20 -26.97 -22.25 -9.36
N ASP A 21 -27.72 -22.90 -8.47
CA ASP A 21 -27.31 -23.11 -7.07
C ASP A 21 -26.94 -21.80 -6.34
N SER A 22 -27.71 -20.75 -6.58
CA SER A 22 -27.48 -19.39 -6.12
C SER A 22 -27.17 -19.27 -4.62
N PHE A 23 -27.78 -20.09 -3.77
CA PHE A 23 -27.51 -20.09 -2.33
C PHE A 23 -26.08 -20.51 -2.01
N GLU A 24 -25.61 -21.60 -2.63
CA GLU A 24 -24.23 -22.09 -2.47
C GLU A 24 -23.23 -21.05 -2.97
N PHE A 25 -23.47 -20.47 -4.15
CA PHE A 25 -22.66 -19.41 -4.72
C PHE A 25 -22.55 -18.19 -3.78
N ILE A 26 -23.69 -17.66 -3.32
CA ILE A 26 -23.74 -16.49 -2.44
C ILE A 26 -23.01 -16.78 -1.12
N TYR A 27 -23.29 -17.94 -0.51
CA TYR A 27 -22.69 -18.32 0.76
C TYR A 27 -21.15 -18.39 0.69
N LEU A 28 -20.63 -19.11 -0.32
CA LEU A 28 -19.20 -19.25 -0.54
C LEU A 28 -18.50 -17.90 -0.77
N HIS A 29 -19.07 -17.07 -1.64
CA HIS A 29 -18.45 -15.79 -2.02
C HIS A 29 -18.55 -14.73 -0.93
N ILE A 30 -19.62 -14.70 -0.14
CA ILE A 30 -19.73 -13.77 0.98
C ILE A 30 -18.68 -14.09 2.05
N ILE A 31 -18.55 -15.37 2.44
CA ILE A 31 -17.56 -15.77 3.46
C ILE A 31 -16.14 -15.46 2.96
N ALA A 32 -15.81 -15.89 1.74
CA ALA A 32 -14.50 -15.63 1.16
C ALA A 32 -14.21 -14.13 1.03
N GLY A 33 -15.19 -13.33 0.64
CA GLY A 33 -15.05 -11.88 0.52
C GLY A 33 -14.82 -11.17 1.84
N ILE A 34 -15.51 -11.56 2.91
CA ILE A 34 -15.28 -11.02 4.26
C ILE A 34 -13.84 -11.31 4.69
N VAL A 35 -13.38 -12.56 4.55
CA VAL A 35 -12.01 -12.93 4.92
C VAL A 35 -10.99 -12.19 4.07
N THR A 36 -11.24 -12.06 2.76
CA THR A 36 -10.38 -11.28 1.85
C THR A 36 -10.21 -9.84 2.34
N ILE A 37 -11.31 -9.17 2.65
CA ILE A 37 -11.28 -7.77 3.07
C ILE A 37 -10.55 -7.61 4.40
N LEU A 38 -10.77 -8.50 5.36
CA LEU A 38 -10.08 -8.48 6.65
C LEU A 38 -8.56 -8.72 6.46
N THR A 39 -8.18 -9.65 5.60
CA THR A 39 -6.78 -9.99 5.37
C THR A 39 -6.05 -8.88 4.58
N VAL A 40 -6.71 -8.31 3.58
CA VAL A 40 -6.12 -7.27 2.72
C VAL A 40 -6.07 -5.90 3.41
N SER A 41 -6.93 -5.64 4.40
CA SER A 41 -6.91 -4.36 5.14
C SER A 41 -5.64 -4.15 5.98
N GLU A 42 -4.88 -5.20 6.27
CA GLU A 42 -3.63 -5.16 7.05
C GLU A 42 -2.38 -5.42 6.20
N LEU A 43 -2.44 -5.15 4.90
CA LEU A 43 -1.32 -5.39 4.00
C LEU A 43 -0.22 -4.34 4.17
N TYR A 44 0.81 -4.70 4.94
CA TYR A 44 2.02 -3.89 5.13
C TYR A 44 3.18 -4.26 4.18
N LYS A 45 3.08 -5.36 3.41
CA LYS A 45 4.14 -5.82 2.49
C LYS A 45 3.53 -6.53 1.29
N ARG A 46 4.14 -6.40 0.11
CA ARG A 46 3.73 -7.17 -1.09
C ARG A 46 3.74 -8.68 -0.86
N ALA A 47 4.66 -9.18 -0.04
CA ALA A 47 4.70 -10.59 0.33
C ALA A 47 3.40 -11.09 0.98
N ASN A 48 2.69 -10.23 1.70
CA ASN A 48 1.42 -10.58 2.33
C ASN A 48 0.31 -10.87 1.31
N LEU A 49 0.41 -10.35 0.09
CA LEU A 49 -0.54 -10.66 -0.99
C LEU A 49 -0.52 -12.15 -1.34
N PHE A 50 0.67 -12.79 -1.34
CA PHE A 50 0.79 -14.24 -1.56
C PHE A 50 0.10 -15.04 -0.45
N ILE A 51 0.29 -14.60 0.80
CA ILE A 51 -0.36 -15.21 1.96
C ILE A 51 -1.88 -15.03 1.86
N SER A 52 -2.35 -13.84 1.47
CA SER A 52 -3.78 -13.55 1.30
C SER A 52 -4.41 -14.46 0.24
N VAL A 53 -3.75 -14.67 -0.90
CA VAL A 53 -4.26 -15.59 -1.94
C VAL A 53 -4.37 -17.01 -1.41
N ALA A 54 -3.36 -17.50 -0.69
CA ALA A 54 -3.41 -18.84 -0.09
C ALA A 54 -4.54 -18.97 0.94
N GLN A 55 -4.74 -17.95 1.79
CA GLN A 55 -5.83 -17.91 2.77
C GLN A 55 -7.20 -17.89 2.11
N ILE A 56 -7.40 -17.07 1.07
CA ILE A 56 -8.66 -17.00 0.32
C ILE A 56 -8.98 -18.36 -0.31
N THR A 57 -7.99 -18.97 -0.96
CA THR A 57 -8.16 -20.29 -1.58
C THR A 57 -8.54 -21.35 -0.54
N LEU A 58 -7.86 -21.34 0.61
CA LEU A 58 -8.16 -22.25 1.72
C LEU A 58 -9.58 -22.05 2.25
N ILE A 59 -10.02 -20.80 2.42
CA ILE A 59 -11.38 -20.49 2.88
C ILE A 59 -12.43 -21.01 1.91
N TYR A 60 -12.24 -20.83 0.59
CA TYR A 60 -13.16 -21.43 -0.39
C TYR A 60 -13.23 -22.95 -0.24
N MET A 61 -12.09 -23.63 -0.11
CA MET A 61 -12.04 -25.09 0.03
C MET A 61 -12.74 -25.56 1.31
N VAL A 62 -12.45 -24.93 2.46
CA VAL A 62 -13.03 -25.28 3.76
C VAL A 62 -14.53 -25.00 3.78
N THR A 63 -14.96 -23.85 3.26
CA THR A 63 -16.38 -23.46 3.23
C THR A 63 -17.18 -24.37 2.32
N TYR A 64 -16.66 -24.71 1.14
CA TYR A 64 -17.27 -25.67 0.23
C TYR A 64 -17.37 -27.07 0.84
N PHE A 65 -16.30 -27.54 1.47
CA PHE A 65 -16.27 -28.84 2.15
C PHE A 65 -17.35 -28.91 3.24
N ALA A 66 -17.40 -27.90 4.12
CA ALA A 66 -18.41 -27.83 5.18
C ALA A 66 -19.83 -27.76 4.63
N PHE A 67 -20.06 -26.95 3.59
CA PHE A 67 -21.36 -26.84 2.94
C PHE A 67 -21.81 -28.16 2.29
N SER A 68 -20.89 -28.84 1.59
CA SER A 68 -21.18 -30.13 0.94
C SER A 68 -21.55 -31.19 1.96
N ILE A 69 -20.88 -31.27 3.12
CA ILE A 69 -21.24 -32.19 4.19
C ILE A 69 -22.63 -31.87 4.76
N ILE A 70 -22.96 -30.58 4.95
CA ILE A 70 -24.28 -30.20 5.47
C ILE A 70 -25.39 -30.56 4.47
N LYS A 71 -25.14 -30.32 3.17
CA LYS A 71 -26.11 -30.54 2.10
C LYS A 71 -26.34 -32.05 1.83
N GLU A 72 -25.27 -32.82 1.74
CA GLU A 72 -25.30 -34.23 1.32
C GLU A 72 -25.30 -35.23 2.50
N GLY A 73 -24.99 -34.74 3.72
CA GLY A 73 -24.88 -35.59 4.93
C GLY A 73 -23.72 -36.59 4.92
N ASN A 74 -22.90 -36.60 3.87
CA ASN A 74 -21.86 -37.61 3.64
C ASN A 74 -20.71 -37.03 2.80
N ALA A 75 -19.48 -37.31 3.21
CA ALA A 75 -18.28 -36.87 2.49
C ALA A 75 -18.00 -37.62 1.18
N SER A 76 -18.68 -38.76 0.93
CA SER A 76 -18.45 -39.60 -0.27
C SER A 76 -19.00 -38.96 -1.57
N GLN A 77 -19.87 -37.98 -1.47
CA GLN A 77 -20.48 -37.29 -2.62
C GLN A 77 -19.82 -35.96 -2.96
N ILE A 78 -18.74 -35.61 -2.28
CA ILE A 78 -18.00 -34.36 -2.53
C ILE A 78 -17.41 -34.39 -3.94
N ASN A 79 -17.70 -33.31 -4.71
CA ASN A 79 -17.12 -33.17 -6.03
C ASN A 79 -15.73 -32.52 -5.95
N TRP A 80 -14.68 -33.33 -6.01
CA TRP A 80 -13.29 -32.92 -5.92
C TRP A 80 -12.84 -31.95 -7.04
N THR A 81 -13.59 -31.87 -8.14
CA THR A 81 -13.32 -30.92 -9.23
C THR A 81 -13.38 -29.48 -8.74
N TYR A 82 -14.27 -29.16 -7.78
CA TYR A 82 -14.35 -27.80 -7.22
C TYR A 82 -13.08 -27.40 -6.48
N PHE A 83 -12.38 -28.32 -5.83
CA PHE A 83 -11.10 -28.02 -5.18
C PHE A 83 -10.03 -27.61 -6.20
N MET A 84 -9.98 -28.29 -7.35
CA MET A 84 -9.09 -27.90 -8.44
C MET A 84 -9.47 -26.53 -9.01
N LEU A 85 -10.76 -26.25 -9.15
CA LEU A 85 -11.25 -24.94 -9.60
C LEU A 85 -10.90 -23.82 -8.61
N PHE A 86 -11.03 -24.06 -7.30
CA PHE A 86 -10.62 -23.07 -6.29
C PHE A 86 -9.12 -22.84 -6.30
N ALA A 87 -8.31 -23.88 -6.48
CA ALA A 87 -6.86 -23.73 -6.63
C ALA A 87 -6.50 -22.92 -7.89
N ALA A 88 -7.14 -23.21 -9.03
CA ALA A 88 -6.95 -22.47 -10.28
C ALA A 88 -7.38 -21.00 -10.12
N ASN A 89 -8.52 -20.72 -9.46
CA ASN A 89 -8.97 -19.36 -9.16
C ASN A 89 -8.00 -18.63 -8.20
N GLY A 90 -7.43 -19.34 -7.22
CA GLY A 90 -6.37 -18.82 -6.38
C GLY A 90 -5.16 -18.36 -7.21
N LEU A 91 -4.69 -19.20 -8.13
CA LEU A 91 -3.61 -18.81 -9.05
C LEU A 91 -3.97 -17.61 -9.92
N LEU A 92 -5.20 -17.58 -10.46
CA LEU A 92 -5.69 -16.42 -11.23
C LEU A 92 -5.77 -15.15 -10.40
N SER A 93 -5.98 -15.24 -9.08
CA SER A 93 -6.00 -14.08 -8.19
C SER A 93 -4.65 -13.34 -8.14
N PHE A 94 -3.53 -13.98 -8.49
CA PHE A 94 -2.25 -13.28 -8.66
C PHE A 94 -2.25 -12.28 -9.81
N LEU A 95 -3.13 -12.43 -10.81
CA LEU A 95 -3.28 -11.44 -11.87
C LEU A 95 -3.78 -10.10 -11.32
N SER A 96 -4.49 -10.08 -10.19
CA SER A 96 -4.92 -8.83 -9.54
C SER A 96 -3.74 -7.95 -9.15
N ILE A 97 -2.61 -8.53 -8.76
CA ILE A 97 -1.38 -7.79 -8.41
C ILE A 97 -0.83 -7.05 -9.63
N ILE A 98 -0.80 -7.74 -10.77
CA ILE A 98 -0.37 -7.16 -12.05
C ILE A 98 -1.34 -6.06 -12.49
N LEU A 99 -2.65 -6.29 -12.34
CA LEU A 99 -3.70 -5.33 -12.65
C LEU A 99 -3.61 -4.06 -11.80
N ILE A 100 -3.37 -4.20 -10.48
CA ILE A 100 -3.17 -3.05 -9.59
C ILE A 100 -2.01 -2.19 -10.11
N TYR A 101 -0.85 -2.79 -10.39
CA TYR A 101 0.30 -2.06 -10.92
C TYR A 101 0.01 -1.38 -12.27
N MET A 102 -0.73 -2.07 -13.14
CA MET A 102 -1.13 -1.52 -14.44
C MET A 102 -2.06 -0.32 -14.27
N TYR A 103 -3.07 -0.41 -13.38
CA TYR A 103 -3.99 0.69 -13.09
C TYR A 103 -3.26 1.88 -12.45
N GLU A 104 -2.33 1.65 -11.54
CA GLU A 104 -1.50 2.72 -10.99
C GLU A 104 -0.79 3.51 -12.09
N LYS A 105 -0.17 2.79 -13.04
CA LYS A 105 0.53 3.44 -14.16
C LYS A 105 -0.38 4.14 -15.17
N VAL A 106 -1.50 3.52 -15.52
CA VAL A 106 -2.42 4.07 -16.54
C VAL A 106 -3.16 5.28 -16.02
N PHE A 107 -3.60 5.26 -14.75
CA PHE A 107 -4.42 6.34 -14.17
C PHE A 107 -3.62 7.31 -13.30
N GLY A 108 -2.31 7.14 -13.16
CA GLY A 108 -1.48 7.97 -12.30
C GLY A 108 -1.87 7.88 -10.81
N LEU A 109 -2.40 6.74 -10.39
CA LEU A 109 -2.81 6.50 -9.01
C LEU A 109 -1.62 6.05 -8.18
N VAL A 110 -1.68 6.31 -6.88
CA VAL A 110 -0.68 5.82 -5.91
C VAL A 110 -1.38 4.96 -4.88
N SER A 111 -1.03 3.68 -4.82
CA SER A 111 -1.57 2.76 -3.82
C SER A 111 -0.84 2.88 -2.49
N ASP A 112 -1.47 2.39 -1.42
CA ASP A 112 -0.85 2.31 -0.09
C ASP A 112 0.43 1.45 -0.11
N VAL A 113 0.50 0.44 -1.00
CA VAL A 113 1.70 -0.40 -1.18
C VAL A 113 2.86 0.41 -1.76
N THR A 114 2.59 1.25 -2.76
CA THR A 114 3.60 2.15 -3.35
C THR A 114 4.06 3.20 -2.33
N LEU A 115 3.14 3.79 -1.56
CA LEU A 115 3.48 4.71 -0.47
C LEU A 115 4.36 4.04 0.59
N LEU A 116 4.06 2.80 0.95
CA LEU A 116 4.86 2.03 1.90
C LEU A 116 6.27 1.77 1.38
N GLU A 117 6.42 1.42 0.10
CA GLU A 117 7.73 1.25 -0.52
C GLU A 117 8.53 2.55 -0.54
N LEU A 118 7.89 3.67 -0.86
CA LEU A 118 8.51 5.00 -0.83
C LEU A 118 8.88 5.43 0.60
N SER A 119 8.13 5.00 1.62
CA SER A 119 8.43 5.27 3.03
C SER A 119 9.61 4.47 3.58
N ASN A 120 10.12 3.49 2.81
CA ASN A 120 11.28 2.71 3.21
C ASN A 120 12.56 3.54 3.09
N THR A 121 13.20 3.82 4.22
CA THR A 121 14.43 4.61 4.31
C THR A 121 15.64 4.00 3.57
N ASN A 122 15.55 2.71 3.20
CA ASN A 122 16.57 2.03 2.39
C ASN A 122 16.41 2.27 0.89
N THR A 123 15.44 3.06 0.44
CA THR A 123 15.34 3.44 -0.97
C THR A 123 16.59 4.18 -1.41
N LYS A 124 16.97 4.01 -2.68
CA LYS A 124 18.19 4.60 -3.24
C LYS A 124 18.26 6.12 -2.99
N LEU A 125 17.12 6.80 -3.11
CA LEU A 125 17.06 8.26 -3.00
C LEU A 125 17.18 8.74 -1.54
N LEU A 126 16.51 8.08 -0.59
CA LEU A 126 16.62 8.43 0.84
C LEU A 126 18.00 8.07 1.41
N ARG A 127 18.62 6.99 0.94
CA ARG A 127 20.02 6.69 1.27
C ARG A 127 20.96 7.77 0.77
N LEU A 128 20.77 8.22 -0.48
CA LEU A 128 21.58 9.30 -1.04
C LEU A 128 21.39 10.61 -0.26
N LEU A 129 20.14 10.93 0.17
CA LEU A 129 19.85 12.07 1.03
C LEU A 129 20.61 11.93 2.36
N ASN A 130 20.59 10.76 2.99
CA ASN A 130 21.29 10.51 4.26
C ASN A 130 22.83 10.62 4.11
N GLU A 131 23.37 10.22 2.97
CA GLU A 131 24.82 10.31 2.68
C GLU A 131 25.27 11.75 2.41
N LYS A 132 24.48 12.52 1.63
CA LYS A 132 24.84 13.88 1.20
C LYS A 132 24.40 14.98 2.16
N ALA A 133 23.27 14.81 2.80
CA ALA A 133 22.64 15.81 3.68
C ALA A 133 22.03 15.12 4.93
N PRO A 134 22.86 14.57 5.82
CA PRO A 134 22.40 13.78 6.96
C PRO A 134 21.51 14.58 7.92
N GLY A 135 21.77 15.88 8.10
CA GLY A 135 20.92 16.74 8.92
C GLY A 135 19.51 16.88 8.34
N THR A 136 19.40 17.11 7.04
CA THR A 136 18.11 17.16 6.34
C THR A 136 17.38 15.79 6.41
N PHE A 137 18.10 14.68 6.27
CA PHE A 137 17.49 13.34 6.42
C PHE A 137 16.89 13.15 7.82
N GLN A 138 17.64 13.50 8.88
CA GLN A 138 17.17 13.41 10.26
C GLN A 138 15.96 14.32 10.52
N HIS A 139 16.00 15.55 10.01
CA HIS A 139 14.88 16.49 10.05
C HIS A 139 13.64 15.89 9.37
N SER A 140 13.77 15.42 8.14
CA SER A 140 12.66 14.81 7.39
C SER A 140 12.06 13.60 8.09
N MET A 141 12.87 12.77 8.75
CA MET A 141 12.40 11.64 9.56
C MET A 141 11.57 12.10 10.76
N GLN A 142 12.01 13.13 11.48
CA GLN A 142 11.27 13.67 12.63
C GLN A 142 9.94 14.29 12.19
N VAL A 143 9.96 15.09 11.13
CA VAL A 143 8.74 15.68 10.54
C VAL A 143 7.79 14.60 10.09
N ALA A 144 8.28 13.55 9.41
CA ALA A 144 7.45 12.43 8.95
C ALA A 144 6.76 11.69 10.12
N ASN A 145 7.47 11.45 11.22
CA ASN A 145 6.89 10.78 12.39
C ASN A 145 5.80 11.63 13.07
N LEU A 146 6.04 12.94 13.21
CA LEU A 146 5.05 13.88 13.80
C LEU A 146 3.83 14.03 12.89
N ALA A 147 4.05 14.20 11.59
CA ALA A 147 2.99 14.39 10.61
C ALA A 147 2.12 13.13 10.46
N GLU A 148 2.71 11.93 10.49
CA GLU A 148 2.00 10.66 10.51
C GLU A 148 1.10 10.54 11.74
N SER A 149 1.63 10.88 12.92
CA SER A 149 0.85 10.84 14.17
C SER A 149 -0.32 11.82 14.12
N ALA A 150 -0.11 13.05 13.64
CA ALA A 150 -1.17 14.03 13.48
C ALA A 150 -2.23 13.59 12.44
N ALA A 151 -1.80 12.99 11.32
CA ALA A 151 -2.70 12.48 10.30
C ALA A 151 -3.59 11.34 10.82
N ASN A 152 -3.05 10.46 11.67
CA ASN A 152 -3.82 9.40 12.33
C ASN A 152 -4.91 9.95 13.24
N GLU A 153 -4.61 10.99 14.03
CA GLU A 153 -5.58 11.62 14.94
C GLU A 153 -6.77 12.24 14.21
N ILE A 154 -6.55 12.84 13.05
CA ILE A 154 -7.62 13.46 12.26
C ILE A 154 -8.25 12.52 11.21
N GLY A 155 -7.83 11.25 11.17
CA GLY A 155 -8.35 10.26 10.20
C GLY A 155 -7.93 10.53 8.75
N ALA A 156 -6.83 11.25 8.51
CA ALA A 156 -6.26 11.47 7.19
C ALA A 156 -5.40 10.26 6.74
N ASN A 157 -4.97 10.26 5.46
CA ASN A 157 -4.06 9.23 4.96
C ASN A 157 -2.64 9.43 5.52
N SER A 158 -2.36 8.78 6.65
CA SER A 158 -1.10 8.92 7.38
C SER A 158 0.13 8.46 6.56
N MET A 159 -0.04 7.43 5.72
CA MET A 159 1.05 6.94 4.88
C MET A 159 1.42 7.94 3.77
N LEU A 160 0.43 8.60 3.17
CA LEU A 160 0.66 9.66 2.18
C LEU A 160 1.38 10.86 2.82
N VAL A 161 0.92 11.28 3.99
CA VAL A 161 1.52 12.40 4.74
C VAL A 161 2.95 12.07 5.14
N ARG A 162 3.19 10.87 5.68
CA ARG A 162 4.53 10.38 6.02
C ARG A 162 5.47 10.41 4.81
N THR A 163 5.02 9.83 3.70
CA THR A 163 5.82 9.76 2.47
C THR A 163 6.15 11.16 1.96
N GLY A 164 5.16 12.06 1.87
CA GLY A 164 5.38 13.44 1.48
C GLY A 164 6.42 14.15 2.37
N ALA A 165 6.31 13.95 3.69
CA ALA A 165 7.24 14.51 4.66
C ALA A 165 8.68 13.96 4.53
N LEU A 166 8.85 12.70 4.15
CA LEU A 166 10.19 12.13 3.93
C LEU A 166 10.93 12.77 2.75
N TYR A 167 10.20 13.19 1.73
CA TYR A 167 10.77 13.68 0.48
C TYR A 167 10.71 15.21 0.32
N HIS A 168 10.02 15.95 1.20
CA HIS A 168 9.73 17.38 1.00
C HIS A 168 10.97 18.25 0.80
N ASP A 169 12.08 17.87 1.41
CA ASP A 169 13.34 18.61 1.41
C ASP A 169 14.47 17.94 0.61
N ILE A 170 14.12 16.99 -0.26
CA ILE A 170 15.11 16.17 -0.97
C ILE A 170 16.06 16.98 -1.85
N GLY A 171 15.61 18.12 -2.37
CA GLY A 171 16.42 19.02 -3.18
C GLY A 171 17.58 19.69 -2.42
N LYS A 172 17.54 19.71 -1.08
CA LYS A 172 18.65 20.24 -0.25
C LYS A 172 19.95 19.46 -0.41
N MET A 173 19.88 18.18 -0.83
CA MET A 173 21.09 17.37 -1.07
C MET A 173 21.97 17.88 -2.21
N LEU A 174 21.49 18.80 -3.06
CA LEU A 174 22.29 19.42 -4.12
C LEU A 174 23.29 20.44 -3.57
N ASN A 175 22.91 21.16 -2.49
CA ASN A 175 23.73 22.17 -1.85
C ASN A 175 23.59 22.08 -0.30
N PRO A 176 23.98 20.95 0.33
CA PRO A 176 23.63 20.68 1.73
C PRO A 176 24.21 21.70 2.71
N MET A 177 25.40 22.24 2.46
CA MET A 177 26.08 23.19 3.35
C MET A 177 25.40 24.57 3.45
N TYR A 178 24.46 24.87 2.54
CA TYR A 178 23.66 26.09 2.62
C TYR A 178 22.48 25.97 3.58
N PHE A 179 22.23 24.78 4.14
CA PHE A 179 21.15 24.52 5.09
C PHE A 179 21.74 24.23 6.46
N THR A 180 21.28 24.96 7.47
CA THR A 180 21.87 25.01 8.82
C THR A 180 21.97 23.65 9.49
N GLU A 181 20.99 22.79 9.25
CA GLU A 181 20.94 21.43 9.77
C GLU A 181 22.08 20.54 9.28
N ASN A 182 22.75 20.89 8.18
CA ASN A 182 23.88 20.14 7.61
C ASN A 182 25.23 20.82 7.87
N GLN A 183 25.26 22.02 8.48
CA GLN A 183 26.50 22.75 8.75
C GLN A 183 27.22 22.14 9.96
N SER A 184 28.32 21.43 9.73
CA SER A 184 29.16 20.84 10.79
C SER A 184 30.32 21.71 11.26
N THR A 185 30.70 22.72 10.46
CA THR A 185 31.95 23.50 10.68
C THR A 185 31.73 24.87 11.32
N GLY A 186 30.49 25.26 11.58
CA GLY A 186 30.15 26.61 12.07
C GLY A 186 30.35 27.76 11.05
N VAL A 187 30.81 27.44 9.83
CA VAL A 187 30.91 28.38 8.73
C VAL A 187 29.62 28.39 7.94
N ASN A 188 29.00 29.56 7.84
CA ASN A 188 27.77 29.73 7.07
C ASN A 188 28.10 30.29 5.67
N PRO A 189 27.94 29.49 4.59
CA PRO A 189 28.27 29.94 3.23
C PRO A 189 27.41 31.13 2.74
N HIS A 190 26.30 31.42 3.40
CA HIS A 190 25.47 32.58 3.09
C HIS A 190 26.10 33.93 3.46
N ASN A 191 27.12 33.93 4.36
CA ASN A 191 27.79 35.17 4.78
C ASN A 191 28.51 35.85 3.62
N ASP A 192 28.95 35.08 2.62
CA ASP A 192 29.71 35.59 1.47
C ASP A 192 28.82 35.87 0.24
N LEU A 193 27.50 35.70 0.39
CA LEU A 193 26.54 35.88 -0.71
C LEU A 193 25.73 37.17 -0.59
N SER A 194 25.28 37.69 -1.73
CA SER A 194 24.26 38.72 -1.72
C SER A 194 22.93 38.15 -1.17
N PRO A 195 22.08 38.98 -0.52
CA PRO A 195 20.78 38.53 -0.02
C PRO A 195 19.91 37.88 -1.12
N ARG A 196 20.04 38.35 -2.35
CA ARG A 196 19.31 37.83 -3.51
C ARG A 196 19.78 36.42 -3.90
N ASP A 197 21.10 36.20 -3.93
CA ASP A 197 21.67 34.90 -4.28
C ASP A 197 21.41 33.86 -3.18
N SER A 198 21.54 34.31 -1.91
CA SER A 198 21.20 33.49 -0.76
C SER A 198 19.74 33.03 -0.79
N SER A 199 18.80 33.94 -1.00
CA SER A 199 17.37 33.60 -1.14
C SER A 199 17.11 32.66 -2.29
N LYS A 200 17.77 32.83 -3.43
CA LYS A 200 17.63 31.98 -4.60
C LYS A 200 18.05 30.54 -4.30
N ILE A 201 19.19 30.33 -3.67
CA ILE A 201 19.68 28.97 -3.30
C ILE A 201 18.68 28.31 -2.36
N ILE A 202 18.17 29.04 -1.36
CA ILE A 202 17.19 28.50 -0.41
C ILE A 202 15.91 28.10 -1.11
N THR A 203 15.36 28.92 -2.02
CA THR A 203 14.07 28.63 -2.66
C THR A 203 14.17 27.61 -3.79
N GLU A 204 15.32 27.54 -4.48
CA GLU A 204 15.52 26.60 -5.59
C GLU A 204 15.49 25.13 -5.18
N HIS A 205 15.73 24.77 -3.89
CA HIS A 205 15.71 23.38 -3.48
C HIS A 205 14.34 22.74 -3.69
N VAL A 206 13.24 23.51 -3.59
CA VAL A 206 11.88 23.03 -3.83
C VAL A 206 11.71 22.58 -5.28
N ILE A 207 12.12 23.44 -6.23
CA ILE A 207 12.00 23.16 -7.67
C ILE A 207 12.95 22.04 -8.10
N LYS A 208 14.14 21.99 -7.52
CA LYS A 208 15.16 20.99 -7.83
C LYS A 208 14.92 19.63 -7.15
N GLY A 209 14.00 19.58 -6.19
CA GLY A 209 13.56 18.35 -5.54
C GLY A 209 12.45 17.59 -6.29
N VAL A 210 11.87 18.21 -7.32
CA VAL A 210 10.87 17.63 -8.21
C VAL A 210 11.58 17.08 -9.47
#